data_5683b5a087fe2e0ce9bd9931c0360f7c
#
_entry.id   5683b5a087fe2e0ce9bd9931c0360f7c
#
_cell.length_a   1.000
_cell.length_b   1.000
_cell.length_c   1.000
_cell.angle_alpha   90.00
_cell.angle_beta   90.00
_cell.angle_gamma   90.00
#
_symmetry.space_group_name_H-M   'P 1'
#
loop_
_entity.id
_entity.type
_entity.pdbx_description
1 polymer ?
#
loop_
_entity_poly.entity_id
_entity_poly.type
_entity_poly.pdbx_seq_one_letter_code
_entity_poly.pdbx_strand_id
1 'polypeptide(L)'
;MQTWPRAASPSSSHKKRKNLEASLRPRPPLFVSLSSPAPLSRPRPRRIKPLSSLSSQPKRSRHARQHRRRASEIPKGDTMERPYCGMTAAAAGVGLQFIGVAAATLLAAVLVATVLGRRRRPWAPVVEGKPAPAAACAVPDGEGAAGDGGTDVIIVGAGVAGSALAYTLGKDGRRVHVIERDLTEPDRIVGELLQPGGYLKLMELGLEDCVEEIDAQRVLGYALFKDGKNTKLSYPLEKFHSDVAGRSFHNGRFIQRMRQKAASLSNVQLEQGTATSLLEENGTVKGVQYKTKLGEELRAYAPLTIVCDGCFSNLRRALCSPKVDVPSCFVGLVLENCQLPHPNHGHVILANPSPILFYPISSTEVRCLVDVPGQKVPSIASGEMANYLKTVVAPQIPPEIYDSFVAAIDKGSIRTMPNRSMPAAPHPTPGALLMGDAFNMRHPLTGGGMTVALSDIVVLRNLLKSLRNLHDASSLCNYLESFYTLRKPVASTINTLAGALYKVFSASPDQARNEMRQACFDYLSLGGVFSNGPIALLSGLNPRPLSLVAHFFAVAIYGVGRLMLPLPSPKRMWIGARLISGACGIILPIIKAEGVRQMFFPATVPAYYRAPRPAE
;
A
#
# COMPACT_ATOMS: atom_id res chain seq x y z
N MET A 1 -55.01 -12.33 10.16
CA MET A 1 -56.04 -13.19 9.55
C MET A 1 -55.54 -13.65 8.23
N GLN A 2 -55.61 -14.98 8.01
CA GLN A 2 -55.31 -15.80 6.85
C GLN A 2 -53.80 -16.03 6.61
N THR A 3 -53.22 -17.09 7.04
CA THR A 3 -53.31 -18.58 7.01
C THR A 3 -52.49 -19.14 5.88
N TRP A 4 -51.50 -19.89 6.30
CA TRP A 4 -50.67 -20.83 5.54
C TRP A 4 -51.47 -21.98 4.93
N PRO A 5 -50.88 -22.79 4.00
CA PRO A 5 -50.76 -24.19 4.35
C PRO A 5 -49.36 -24.79 4.11
N ARG A 6 -49.10 -25.76 5.01
CA ARG A 6 -48.07 -26.78 5.02
C ARG A 6 -48.44 -27.96 4.07
N ALA A 7 -47.40 -28.77 3.88
CA ALA A 7 -47.39 -30.24 3.60
C ALA A 7 -46.94 -30.60 2.18
N ALA A 8 -46.14 -31.61 1.87
CA ALA A 8 -45.81 -32.83 2.57
C ALA A 8 -44.60 -33.50 1.86
N SER A 9 -43.85 -34.30 2.59
CA SER A 9 -43.02 -35.38 2.06
C SER A 9 -43.88 -36.65 1.88
N PRO A 10 -43.55 -37.58 0.98
CA PRO A 10 -43.15 -38.88 1.46
C PRO A 10 -42.11 -39.67 0.64
N SER A 11 -41.32 -40.45 1.36
CA SER A 11 -41.07 -41.91 1.35
C SER A 11 -40.36 -42.59 0.16
N SER A 12 -39.23 -43.13 0.54
CA SER A 12 -38.63 -44.46 0.29
C SER A 12 -39.12 -45.33 -0.86
N SER A 13 -38.16 -45.86 -1.63
CA SER A 13 -38.17 -47.28 -2.04
C SER A 13 -36.79 -47.80 -2.38
N HIS A 14 -36.47 -48.93 -1.78
CA HIS A 14 -35.38 -49.88 -2.01
C HIS A 14 -35.41 -50.52 -3.39
N LYS A 15 -34.22 -50.90 -3.88
CA LYS A 15 -33.78 -52.15 -4.55
C LYS A 15 -32.84 -51.82 -5.72
N LYS A 16 -31.72 -52.43 -5.98
CA LYS A 16 -31.12 -53.75 -5.76
C LYS A 16 -29.62 -53.69 -6.14
N ARG A 17 -28.83 -54.43 -5.40
CA ARG A 17 -27.44 -54.88 -5.73
C ARG A 17 -27.35 -55.57 -7.07
N LYS A 18 -26.24 -55.39 -7.76
CA LYS A 18 -25.47 -56.50 -8.35
C LYS A 18 -24.00 -56.15 -8.50
N ASN A 19 -23.18 -57.03 -7.98
CA ASN A 19 -21.71 -57.12 -8.00
C ASN A 19 -21.19 -57.28 -9.45
N LEU A 20 -20.00 -56.73 -9.69
CA LEU A 20 -18.99 -57.37 -10.54
C LEU A 20 -17.60 -56.93 -10.06
N GLU A 21 -16.92 -57.82 -9.35
CA GLU A 21 -15.48 -57.83 -9.14
C GLU A 21 -14.79 -58.30 -10.44
N ALA A 22 -13.76 -57.57 -10.86
CA ALA A 22 -12.70 -58.14 -11.67
C ALA A 22 -11.40 -57.38 -11.47
N SER A 23 -10.52 -58.01 -10.77
CA SER A 23 -9.08 -57.91 -10.63
C SER A 23 -8.32 -57.24 -11.79
N LEU A 24 -7.38 -56.32 -11.45
CA LEU A 24 -6.12 -56.16 -12.17
C LEU A 24 -5.06 -55.56 -11.21
N ARG A 25 -4.04 -56.38 -10.94
CA ARG A 25 -2.83 -56.05 -10.18
C ARG A 25 -1.90 -55.13 -10.99
N PRO A 26 -1.11 -54.25 -10.36
CA PRO A 26 -0.13 -53.43 -11.04
C PRO A 26 1.16 -54.21 -11.32
N ARG A 27 1.74 -54.00 -12.52
CA ARG A 27 3.09 -54.45 -12.90
C ARG A 27 4.15 -53.43 -12.47
N PRO A 28 5.38 -53.83 -12.09
CA PRO A 28 6.47 -52.97 -11.73
C PRO A 28 7.18 -52.35 -12.95
N PRO A 29 7.87 -51.21 -12.83
CA PRO A 29 8.59 -50.58 -13.94
C PRO A 29 9.91 -51.30 -14.22
N LEU A 30 10.20 -51.46 -15.50
CA LEU A 30 11.47 -51.94 -16.06
C LEU A 30 12.58 -50.87 -15.89
N PHE A 31 13.67 -51.29 -15.25
CA PHE A 31 14.96 -50.61 -15.30
C PHE A 31 15.57 -50.75 -16.69
N VAL A 32 15.84 -49.65 -17.37
CA VAL A 32 16.74 -49.61 -18.51
C VAL A 32 17.98 -48.81 -18.06
N SER A 33 19.08 -49.56 -17.90
CA SER A 33 20.41 -48.99 -17.71
C SER A 33 20.90 -48.45 -19.07
N LEU A 34 21.28 -47.19 -19.13
CA LEU A 34 22.08 -46.64 -20.21
C LEU A 34 23.35 -46.01 -19.66
N SER A 35 24.43 -46.56 -20.15
CA SER A 35 25.82 -46.27 -19.95
C SER A 35 26.20 -44.82 -20.24
N SER A 36 27.12 -44.29 -19.40
CA SER A 36 27.83 -43.01 -19.58
C SER A 36 28.68 -42.99 -20.86
N PRO A 37 28.77 -41.84 -21.53
CA PRO A 37 29.92 -41.54 -22.38
C PRO A 37 30.91 -40.57 -21.69
N ALA A 38 32.18 -40.81 -22.00
CA ALA A 38 33.38 -40.16 -21.51
C ALA A 38 33.53 -38.65 -21.91
N PRO A 39 34.43 -37.92 -21.28
CA PRO A 39 34.52 -36.46 -21.40
C PRO A 39 35.28 -36.02 -22.68
N LEU A 40 34.69 -35.12 -23.44
CA LEU A 40 35.34 -34.42 -24.52
C LEU A 40 36.05 -33.15 -24.03
N SER A 41 37.31 -33.05 -24.48
CA SER A 41 38.34 -32.05 -24.20
C SER A 41 37.93 -30.62 -24.57
N ARG A 42 38.25 -29.66 -23.71
CA ARG A 42 38.20 -28.20 -23.96
C ARG A 42 39.25 -27.77 -24.99
N PRO A 43 38.97 -26.88 -25.93
CA PRO A 43 39.98 -26.13 -26.67
C PRO A 43 40.41 -24.87 -25.89
N ARG A 44 41.75 -24.65 -25.88
CA ARG A 44 42.44 -23.49 -25.29
C ARG A 44 42.16 -22.20 -26.07
N PRO A 45 42.13 -21.02 -25.41
CA PRO A 45 42.00 -19.73 -26.11
C PRO A 45 43.31 -19.33 -26.79
N ARG A 46 43.22 -18.88 -28.04
CA ARG A 46 44.33 -18.26 -28.79
C ARG A 46 44.53 -16.82 -28.30
N ARG A 47 45.79 -16.52 -27.90
CA ARG A 47 46.31 -15.17 -27.67
C ARG A 47 46.36 -14.41 -29.01
N ILE A 48 45.81 -13.20 -29.05
CA ILE A 48 46.07 -12.20 -30.07
C ILE A 48 46.92 -11.10 -29.44
N LYS A 49 48.07 -10.85 -30.03
CA LYS A 49 49.03 -9.79 -29.68
C LYS A 49 48.55 -8.42 -30.16
N PRO A 50 48.93 -7.32 -29.50
CA PRO A 50 48.60 -5.98 -29.94
C PRO A 50 49.51 -5.50 -31.09
N LEU A 51 48.92 -4.79 -32.06
CA LEU A 51 49.64 -4.03 -33.05
C LEU A 51 49.50 -2.55 -32.76
N SER A 52 50.67 -1.92 -32.75
CA SER A 52 50.98 -0.54 -32.49
C SER A 52 50.58 0.39 -33.65
N SER A 53 50.15 1.58 -33.27
CA SER A 53 50.34 2.91 -33.88
C SER A 53 50.50 3.03 -35.41
N LEU A 54 49.65 3.84 -36.02
CA LEU A 54 50.07 4.81 -37.03
C LEU A 54 49.05 5.95 -37.15
N SER A 55 49.59 7.14 -36.98
CA SER A 55 48.99 8.44 -37.21
C SER A 55 48.84 8.69 -38.72
N SER A 56 47.75 9.30 -39.14
CA SER A 56 47.76 10.19 -40.30
C SER A 56 46.50 11.05 -40.36
N GLN A 57 46.69 12.35 -40.24
CA GLN A 57 45.73 13.37 -40.69
C GLN A 57 45.73 13.44 -42.23
N PRO A 58 44.69 13.90 -42.87
CA PRO A 58 44.78 14.63 -44.12
C PRO A 58 44.17 16.04 -44.05
N LYS A 59 45.04 16.99 -44.30
CA LYS A 59 45.07 18.08 -45.28
C LYS A 59 43.75 18.76 -45.67
N ARG A 60 43.77 20.06 -45.37
CA ARG A 60 42.98 21.15 -45.95
C ARG A 60 43.17 21.24 -47.47
N SER A 61 42.08 21.53 -48.20
CA SER A 61 42.18 22.20 -49.50
C SER A 61 41.27 23.44 -49.53
N ARG A 62 41.92 24.55 -49.86
CA ARG A 62 41.37 25.89 -50.14
C ARG A 62 40.94 25.97 -51.60
N HIS A 63 39.88 26.69 -51.88
CA HIS A 63 39.70 27.63 -53.03
C HIS A 63 38.52 28.56 -52.59
N ALA A 64 38.67 29.75 -52.39
CA ALA A 64 39.17 31.00 -52.98
C ALA A 64 38.21 31.62 -54.02
N ARG A 65 37.80 32.84 -53.67
CA ARG A 65 37.54 34.06 -54.47
C ARG A 65 36.25 34.06 -55.32
N GLN A 66 35.51 35.12 -55.46
CA GLN A 66 35.59 36.58 -55.34
C GLN A 66 34.17 37.14 -55.64
N HIS A 67 33.66 38.15 -55.03
CA HIS A 67 33.46 39.46 -55.62
C HIS A 67 32.98 40.51 -54.63
N ARG A 68 33.62 41.61 -54.79
CA ARG A 68 33.61 42.90 -54.10
C ARG A 68 32.41 43.79 -54.44
N ARG A 69 32.10 44.67 -53.44
CA ARG A 69 31.73 46.11 -53.53
C ARG A 69 30.26 46.45 -53.80
N ARG A 70 29.65 47.17 -52.91
CA ARG A 70 29.69 48.65 -52.80
C ARG A 70 29.06 49.12 -51.49
N ALA A 71 29.66 50.19 -51.03
CA ALA A 71 29.40 50.95 -49.83
C ALA A 71 28.27 51.97 -50.00
N SER A 72 27.95 52.55 -48.83
CA SER A 72 27.32 53.86 -48.52
C SER A 72 25.81 53.76 -48.33
N GLU A 73 25.23 54.17 -47.20
CA GLU A 73 25.12 55.43 -46.53
C GLU A 73 24.35 55.30 -45.22
N ILE A 74 24.74 55.99 -44.19
CA ILE A 74 24.05 56.23 -42.92
C ILE A 74 23.05 57.38 -43.16
N PRO A 75 21.86 57.32 -42.58
CA PRO A 75 21.42 58.47 -41.78
C PRO A 75 21.00 58.09 -40.35
N LYS A 76 21.36 59.04 -39.49
CA LYS A 76 21.01 59.17 -38.11
C LYS A 76 19.51 59.39 -37.90
N GLY A 77 19.03 58.90 -36.79
CA GLY A 77 17.86 59.54 -36.13
C GLY A 77 16.90 58.56 -35.45
N ASP A 78 16.98 58.61 -34.15
CA ASP A 78 15.90 58.58 -33.15
C ASP A 78 15.25 57.28 -32.69
N THR A 79 15.30 57.24 -31.36
CA THR A 79 14.38 56.73 -30.36
C THR A 79 14.40 55.22 -30.05
N MET A 80 15.01 55.03 -28.92
CA MET A 80 14.83 53.97 -27.92
C MET A 80 13.36 53.59 -27.77
N GLU A 81 12.95 52.40 -28.20
CA GLU A 81 11.83 51.72 -27.59
C GLU A 81 12.27 50.33 -27.14
N ARG A 82 12.21 50.15 -25.82
CA ARG A 82 12.51 48.90 -25.11
C ARG A 82 11.37 47.90 -25.36
N PRO A 83 11.63 46.63 -25.60
CA PRO A 83 10.61 45.60 -25.46
C PRO A 83 10.52 45.19 -23.98
N TYR A 84 9.78 45.92 -23.16
CA TYR A 84 9.41 45.59 -21.78
C TYR A 84 7.91 45.28 -21.71
N CYS A 85 7.39 44.33 -22.47
CA CYS A 85 5.97 43.96 -22.38
C CYS A 85 5.69 42.46 -22.32
N GLY A 86 6.71 41.59 -22.29
CA GLY A 86 6.50 40.14 -22.19
C GLY A 86 6.62 39.55 -20.78
N MET A 87 7.33 40.22 -19.87
CA MET A 87 7.60 39.68 -18.52
C MET A 87 6.56 40.06 -17.46
N THR A 88 5.79 41.11 -17.66
CA THR A 88 4.80 41.57 -16.65
C THR A 88 3.51 40.76 -16.67
N ALA A 89 3.10 40.22 -17.83
CA ALA A 89 1.89 39.39 -17.93
C ALA A 89 2.10 38.00 -17.31
N ALA A 90 3.30 37.41 -17.44
CA ALA A 90 3.61 36.13 -16.82
C ALA A 90 3.75 36.24 -15.30
N ALA A 91 4.38 37.32 -14.81
CA ALA A 91 4.53 37.58 -13.37
C ALA A 91 3.19 37.94 -12.70
N ALA A 92 2.31 38.68 -13.37
CA ALA A 92 0.95 38.97 -12.89
C ALA A 92 0.09 37.70 -12.85
N GLY A 93 0.22 36.79 -13.83
CA GLY A 93 -0.49 35.50 -13.85
C GLY A 93 -0.09 34.59 -12.69
N VAL A 94 1.20 34.55 -12.35
CA VAL A 94 1.73 33.77 -11.22
C VAL A 94 1.28 34.40 -9.89
N GLY A 95 1.30 35.74 -9.75
CA GLY A 95 0.83 36.44 -8.55
C GLY A 95 -0.66 36.22 -8.28
N LEU A 96 -1.52 36.27 -9.30
CA LEU A 96 -2.95 35.97 -9.16
C LEU A 96 -3.23 34.50 -8.78
N GLN A 97 -2.40 33.57 -9.25
CA GLN A 97 -2.49 32.15 -8.85
C GLN A 97 -2.16 31.96 -7.37
N PHE A 98 -1.15 32.67 -6.82
CA PHE A 98 -0.83 32.62 -5.38
C PHE A 98 -1.92 33.25 -4.51
N ILE A 99 -2.54 34.34 -4.94
CA ILE A 99 -3.66 34.97 -4.22
C ILE A 99 -4.89 34.05 -4.25
N GLY A 100 -5.18 33.40 -5.38
CA GLY A 100 -6.26 32.42 -5.50
C GLY A 100 -6.05 31.20 -4.59
N VAL A 101 -4.83 30.66 -4.50
CA VAL A 101 -4.47 29.55 -3.60
C VAL A 101 -4.58 29.97 -2.14
N ALA A 102 -4.09 31.15 -1.76
CA ALA A 102 -4.19 31.66 -0.41
C ALA A 102 -5.64 31.92 0.03
N ALA A 103 -6.46 32.55 -0.83
CA ALA A 103 -7.87 32.81 -0.55
C ALA A 103 -8.67 31.51 -0.37
N ALA A 104 -8.35 30.47 -1.10
CA ALA A 104 -9.09 29.22 -1.04
C ALA A 104 -8.57 28.27 0.05
N THR A 105 -7.30 28.34 0.45
CA THR A 105 -6.86 27.70 1.70
C THR A 105 -7.52 28.34 2.91
N LEU A 106 -7.71 29.66 2.90
CA LEU A 106 -8.49 30.38 3.91
C LEU A 106 -9.97 29.95 3.90
N LEU A 107 -10.58 29.84 2.71
CA LEU A 107 -11.97 29.36 2.58
C LEU A 107 -12.13 27.91 3.02
N ALA A 108 -11.19 27.03 2.71
CA ALA A 108 -11.18 25.65 3.18
C ALA A 108 -11.00 25.57 4.70
N ALA A 109 -10.13 26.38 5.28
CA ALA A 109 -9.94 26.50 6.72
C ALA A 109 -11.20 27.05 7.41
N VAL A 110 -11.86 28.05 6.84
CA VAL A 110 -13.12 28.62 7.32
C VAL A 110 -14.26 27.61 7.19
N LEU A 111 -14.33 26.83 6.10
CA LEU A 111 -15.33 25.77 5.91
C LEU A 111 -15.14 24.62 6.91
N VAL A 112 -13.90 24.23 7.14
CA VAL A 112 -13.56 23.25 8.18
C VAL A 112 -13.90 23.80 9.57
N ALA A 113 -13.57 25.06 9.85
CA ALA A 113 -13.90 25.72 11.11
C ALA A 113 -15.42 25.89 11.32
N THR A 114 -16.19 26.20 10.26
CA THR A 114 -17.66 26.33 10.34
C THR A 114 -18.36 24.98 10.47
N VAL A 115 -17.86 23.92 9.82
CA VAL A 115 -18.36 22.56 10.00
C VAL A 115 -18.07 22.04 11.42
N LEU A 116 -16.89 22.37 11.95
CA LEU A 116 -16.52 22.02 13.32
C LEU A 116 -17.25 22.92 14.36
N GLY A 117 -17.49 24.20 14.03
CA GLY A 117 -18.16 25.17 14.90
C GLY A 117 -19.66 24.96 15.01
N ARG A 118 -20.35 24.49 13.94
CA ARG A 118 -21.79 24.20 13.97
C ARG A 118 -22.21 23.03 14.88
N ARG A 119 -21.29 22.29 15.47
CA ARG A 119 -21.55 21.19 16.41
C ARG A 119 -21.31 21.53 17.88
N ARG A 120 -21.15 22.79 18.24
CA ARG A 120 -21.25 23.22 19.65
C ARG A 120 -22.72 23.34 20.06
N ARG A 121 -23.44 22.23 20.12
CA ARG A 121 -24.57 22.12 21.07
C ARG A 121 -23.93 21.91 22.44
N PRO A 122 -24.31 22.68 23.45
CA PRO A 122 -23.84 22.43 24.80
C PRO A 122 -24.33 21.06 25.23
N TRP A 123 -23.39 20.21 25.58
CA TRP A 123 -23.70 18.94 26.25
C TRP A 123 -24.29 19.30 27.61
N ALA A 124 -25.50 18.85 27.90
CA ALA A 124 -26.04 18.85 29.26
C ALA A 124 -25.06 18.09 30.17
N PRO A 125 -24.75 18.60 31.37
CA PRO A 125 -23.86 17.92 32.28
C PRO A 125 -24.45 16.55 32.61
N VAL A 126 -23.71 15.50 32.31
CA VAL A 126 -23.97 14.16 32.88
C VAL A 126 -23.68 14.29 34.36
N VAL A 127 -24.71 14.09 35.15
CA VAL A 127 -24.61 13.97 36.61
C VAL A 127 -23.60 12.88 36.92
N GLU A 128 -22.49 13.27 37.55
CA GLU A 128 -21.51 12.34 38.09
C GLU A 128 -22.19 11.49 39.16
N GLY A 129 -22.52 10.25 38.79
CA GLY A 129 -22.82 9.23 39.79
C GLY A 129 -21.54 8.95 40.59
N LYS A 130 -21.61 9.20 41.90
CA LYS A 130 -20.55 8.82 42.84
C LYS A 130 -20.12 7.38 42.57
N PRO A 131 -18.79 7.11 42.51
CA PRO A 131 -18.33 5.71 42.46
C PRO A 131 -18.77 4.99 43.74
N ALA A 132 -19.43 3.86 43.57
CA ALA A 132 -19.72 2.94 44.66
C ALA A 132 -18.36 2.48 45.26
N PRO A 133 -18.31 2.32 46.61
CA PRO A 133 -17.09 1.86 47.26
C PRO A 133 -16.71 0.47 46.74
N ALA A 134 -15.46 0.33 46.29
CA ALA A 134 -14.90 -0.94 45.91
C ALA A 134 -15.02 -1.93 47.07
N ALA A 135 -15.84 -2.96 46.89
CA ALA A 135 -15.82 -4.11 47.77
C ALA A 135 -14.44 -4.75 47.67
N ALA A 136 -13.73 -4.76 48.79
CA ALA A 136 -12.48 -5.48 48.94
C ALA A 136 -12.79 -6.97 48.76
N CYS A 137 -12.54 -7.50 47.57
CA CYS A 137 -12.44 -8.94 47.40
C CYS A 137 -11.10 -9.36 47.98
N ALA A 138 -11.18 -10.07 49.11
CA ALA A 138 -10.08 -10.79 49.67
C ALA A 138 -9.47 -11.70 48.62
N VAL A 139 -8.18 -11.51 48.36
CA VAL A 139 -7.38 -12.38 47.54
C VAL A 139 -7.15 -13.66 48.35
N PRO A 140 -7.50 -14.85 47.87
CA PRO A 140 -6.99 -16.05 48.46
C PRO A 140 -5.50 -16.09 48.07
N ASP A 141 -4.64 -16.11 49.07
CA ASP A 141 -3.23 -16.48 48.94
C ASP A 141 -3.17 -17.93 48.42
N GLY A 142 -3.17 -18.03 47.10
CA GLY A 142 -2.80 -19.22 46.34
C GLY A 142 -1.41 -19.03 45.83
N GLU A 143 -0.44 -19.56 46.57
CA GLU A 143 0.86 -19.90 46.01
C GLU A 143 0.68 -20.74 44.75
N GLY A 144 0.77 -20.10 43.60
CA GLY A 144 0.61 -20.66 42.26
C GLY A 144 1.84 -20.37 41.43
N ALA A 145 2.85 -21.18 41.63
CA ALA A 145 3.83 -21.62 40.63
C ALA A 145 4.42 -20.52 39.71
N ALA A 146 5.52 -19.96 40.12
CA ALA A 146 6.62 -19.67 39.20
C ALA A 146 7.04 -21.04 38.61
N GLY A 147 6.45 -21.39 37.49
CA GLY A 147 6.71 -22.65 36.84
C GLY A 147 6.07 -22.69 35.47
N ASP A 148 6.96 -22.88 34.57
CA ASP A 148 6.71 -23.47 33.28
C ASP A 148 6.38 -22.52 32.13
N GLY A 149 7.25 -22.53 31.19
CA GLY A 149 7.36 -22.24 29.78
C GLY A 149 6.15 -21.76 28.98
N GLY A 150 5.13 -21.14 29.59
CA GLY A 150 3.90 -20.73 28.88
C GLY A 150 4.12 -19.57 27.89
N THR A 151 3.40 -19.57 26.78
CA THR A 151 3.41 -18.54 25.74
C THR A 151 2.82 -17.22 26.26
N ASP A 152 3.51 -16.09 26.02
CA ASP A 152 3.02 -14.75 26.36
C ASP A 152 2.08 -14.18 25.28
N VAL A 153 2.40 -14.45 24.00
CA VAL A 153 1.65 -13.93 22.85
C VAL A 153 1.51 -14.98 21.77
N ILE A 154 0.29 -15.22 21.33
CA ILE A 154 0.00 -15.97 20.11
C ILE A 154 -0.18 -14.98 18.95
N ILE A 155 0.50 -15.26 17.81
CA ILE A 155 0.32 -14.51 16.56
C ILE A 155 -0.25 -15.44 15.50
N VAL A 156 -1.42 -15.11 14.96
CA VAL A 156 -2.04 -15.88 13.87
C VAL A 156 -1.69 -15.25 12.54
N GLY A 157 -0.90 -15.98 11.74
CA GLY A 157 -0.43 -15.54 10.42
C GLY A 157 0.98 -14.97 10.46
N ALA A 158 1.88 -15.52 9.62
CA ALA A 158 3.27 -15.11 9.46
C ALA A 158 3.50 -14.40 8.10
N GLY A 159 2.61 -13.47 7.74
CA GLY A 159 2.83 -12.49 6.68
C GLY A 159 3.69 -11.33 7.17
N VAL A 160 3.76 -10.21 6.42
CA VAL A 160 4.57 -9.03 6.79
C VAL A 160 4.31 -8.57 8.23
N ALA A 161 3.03 -8.41 8.61
CA ALA A 161 2.69 -7.94 9.95
C ALA A 161 3.06 -8.94 11.04
N GLY A 162 2.69 -10.21 10.87
CA GLY A 162 2.93 -11.22 11.90
C GLY A 162 4.39 -11.58 12.08
N SER A 163 5.17 -11.72 11.01
CA SER A 163 6.60 -12.02 11.10
C SER A 163 7.40 -10.88 11.72
N ALA A 164 7.12 -9.63 11.29
CA ALA A 164 7.78 -8.47 11.88
C ALA A 164 7.41 -8.27 13.36
N LEU A 165 6.15 -8.51 13.72
CA LEU A 165 5.71 -8.46 15.11
C LEU A 165 6.33 -9.55 15.96
N ALA A 166 6.41 -10.79 15.46
CA ALA A 166 7.01 -11.91 16.15
C ALA A 166 8.48 -11.64 16.50
N TYR A 167 9.27 -11.17 15.53
CA TYR A 167 10.65 -10.75 15.77
C TYR A 167 10.72 -9.63 16.82
N THR A 168 9.88 -8.60 16.67
CA THR A 168 9.89 -7.42 17.53
C THR A 168 9.59 -7.78 18.99
N LEU A 169 8.55 -8.59 19.23
CA LEU A 169 8.17 -9.00 20.58
C LEU A 169 9.14 -10.02 21.15
N GLY A 170 9.67 -10.92 20.33
CA GLY A 170 10.72 -11.85 20.72
C GLY A 170 11.99 -11.13 21.15
N LYS A 171 12.42 -10.11 20.40
CA LYS A 171 13.58 -9.26 20.75
C LYS A 171 13.35 -8.45 22.04
N ASP A 172 12.11 -8.10 22.35
CA ASP A 172 11.74 -7.47 23.63
C ASP A 172 11.57 -8.50 24.77
N GLY A 173 11.92 -9.77 24.56
CA GLY A 173 11.96 -10.84 25.59
C GLY A 173 10.64 -11.59 25.79
N ARG A 174 9.62 -11.40 24.94
CA ARG A 174 8.35 -12.13 25.02
C ARG A 174 8.47 -13.51 24.38
N ARG A 175 7.82 -14.51 24.98
CA ARG A 175 7.66 -15.85 24.39
C ARG A 175 6.51 -15.81 23.40
N VAL A 176 6.82 -16.00 22.12
CA VAL A 176 5.87 -15.81 21.01
C VAL A 176 5.64 -17.13 20.30
N HIS A 177 4.38 -17.52 20.16
CA HIS A 177 3.96 -18.65 19.33
C HIS A 177 3.25 -18.14 18.07
N VAL A 178 3.83 -18.38 16.91
CA VAL A 178 3.29 -17.96 15.61
C VAL A 178 2.69 -19.17 14.90
N ILE A 179 1.41 -19.08 14.52
CA ILE A 179 0.70 -20.13 13.80
C ILE A 179 0.42 -19.63 12.38
N GLU A 180 1.06 -20.24 11.38
CA GLU A 180 0.90 -19.88 9.97
C GLU A 180 0.42 -21.09 9.17
N ARG A 181 -0.58 -20.85 8.33
CA ARG A 181 -1.18 -21.89 7.49
C ARG A 181 -0.18 -22.56 6.56
N ASP A 182 0.73 -21.77 5.98
CA ASP A 182 1.72 -22.22 5.01
C ASP A 182 3.04 -21.46 5.21
N LEU A 183 4.08 -22.21 5.58
CA LEU A 183 5.42 -21.68 5.80
C LEU A 183 6.29 -21.69 4.52
N THR A 184 5.80 -22.21 3.41
CA THR A 184 6.48 -22.09 2.11
C THR A 184 6.51 -20.64 1.63
N GLU A 185 7.37 -20.34 0.66
CA GLU A 185 7.47 -19.00 0.09
C GLU A 185 6.14 -18.61 -0.56
N PRO A 186 5.50 -17.50 -0.12
CA PRO A 186 4.22 -17.09 -0.69
C PRO A 186 4.39 -16.51 -2.09
N ASP A 187 3.63 -16.99 -3.05
CA ASP A 187 3.55 -16.38 -4.37
C ASP A 187 2.38 -15.38 -4.44
N ARG A 188 2.68 -14.08 -4.43
CA ARG A 188 1.70 -13.00 -4.46
C ARG A 188 2.04 -11.95 -5.51
N ILE A 189 1.01 -11.31 -6.08
CA ILE A 189 1.16 -10.27 -7.10
C ILE A 189 1.08 -8.84 -6.53
N VAL A 190 0.96 -8.68 -5.22
CA VAL A 190 0.93 -7.39 -4.51
C VAL A 190 1.71 -7.48 -3.20
N GLY A 191 2.03 -6.31 -2.63
CA GLY A 191 2.90 -6.24 -1.45
C GLY A 191 4.37 -6.37 -1.83
N GLU A 192 4.72 -5.94 -3.05
CA GLU A 192 6.07 -6.01 -3.61
C GLU A 192 6.80 -4.67 -3.59
N LEU A 193 6.12 -3.58 -3.22
CA LEU A 193 6.72 -2.24 -3.10
C LEU A 193 6.58 -1.74 -1.66
N LEU A 194 7.70 -1.60 -0.98
CA LEU A 194 7.84 -0.96 0.32
C LEU A 194 8.22 0.51 0.12
N GLN A 195 7.41 1.42 0.64
CA GLN A 195 7.67 2.85 0.60
C GLN A 195 8.83 3.25 1.53
N PRO A 196 9.55 4.37 1.28
CA PRO A 196 10.64 4.84 2.14
C PRO A 196 10.24 4.97 3.62
N GLY A 197 9.02 5.46 3.91
CA GLY A 197 8.51 5.52 5.27
C GLY A 197 8.35 4.14 5.93
N GLY A 198 8.06 3.11 5.14
CA GLY A 198 8.06 1.72 5.60
C GLY A 198 9.46 1.18 5.84
N TYR A 199 10.42 1.55 5.00
CA TYR A 199 11.83 1.19 5.19
C TYR A 199 12.40 1.79 6.47
N LEU A 200 12.08 3.06 6.78
CA LEU A 200 12.41 3.67 8.08
C LEU A 200 11.85 2.87 9.27
N LYS A 201 10.67 2.28 9.11
CA LYS A 201 10.10 1.43 10.16
C LYS A 201 10.78 0.07 10.27
N LEU A 202 11.28 -0.50 9.17
CA LEU A 202 12.16 -1.68 9.25
C LEU A 202 13.44 -1.38 10.04
N MET A 203 14.11 -0.24 9.75
CA MET A 203 15.28 0.20 10.50
C MET A 203 14.97 0.37 12.00
N GLU A 204 13.84 1.00 12.36
CA GLU A 204 13.42 1.18 13.75
C GLU A 204 13.15 -0.15 14.49
N LEU A 205 12.75 -1.18 13.74
CA LEU A 205 12.48 -2.51 14.27
C LEU A 205 13.69 -3.45 14.21
N GLY A 206 14.78 -3.06 13.52
CA GLY A 206 15.98 -3.88 13.29
C GLY A 206 15.75 -5.02 12.30
N LEU A 207 14.97 -4.73 11.25
CA LEU A 207 14.57 -5.65 10.19
C LEU A 207 15.01 -5.16 8.80
N GLU A 208 15.89 -4.15 8.74
CA GLU A 208 16.37 -3.55 7.49
C GLU A 208 17.13 -4.53 6.60
N ASP A 209 17.83 -5.49 7.20
CA ASP A 209 18.53 -6.56 6.50
C ASP A 209 17.61 -7.58 5.81
N CYS A 210 16.32 -7.58 6.12
CA CYS A 210 15.35 -8.45 5.45
C CYS A 210 15.12 -8.11 3.97
N VAL A 211 15.60 -6.95 3.49
CA VAL A 211 15.59 -6.60 2.07
C VAL A 211 16.91 -6.87 1.35
N GLU A 212 17.88 -7.42 2.06
CA GLU A 212 19.16 -7.85 1.51
C GLU A 212 19.09 -9.29 1.00
N GLU A 213 19.92 -9.64 0.02
CA GLU A 213 20.03 -10.99 -0.57
C GLU A 213 18.73 -11.57 -1.18
N ILE A 214 17.76 -10.70 -1.48
CA ILE A 214 16.49 -11.07 -2.13
C ILE A 214 16.32 -10.44 -3.52
N ASP A 215 17.38 -9.87 -4.07
CA ASP A 215 17.38 -9.07 -5.31
C ASP A 215 16.40 -7.88 -5.26
N ALA A 216 16.31 -7.24 -4.09
CA ALA A 216 15.45 -6.07 -3.91
C ALA A 216 15.99 -4.86 -4.66
N GLN A 217 15.12 -4.22 -5.44
CA GLN A 217 15.46 -3.06 -6.23
C GLN A 217 15.20 -1.76 -5.46
N ARG A 218 16.13 -0.80 -5.53
CA ARG A 218 15.92 0.53 -4.94
C ARG A 218 14.93 1.32 -5.78
N VAL A 219 13.95 1.92 -5.14
CA VAL A 219 12.97 2.81 -5.78
C VAL A 219 13.14 4.22 -5.23
N LEU A 220 13.36 5.19 -6.12
CA LEU A 220 13.69 6.57 -5.79
C LEU A 220 12.52 7.55 -6.03
N GLY A 221 11.40 7.05 -6.53
CA GLY A 221 10.22 7.86 -6.81
C GLY A 221 9.26 7.21 -7.79
N TYR A 222 8.50 8.05 -8.45
CA TYR A 222 7.53 7.66 -9.46
C TYR A 222 7.77 8.39 -10.78
N ALA A 223 7.36 7.77 -11.88
CA ALA A 223 7.15 8.41 -13.17
C ALA A 223 5.66 8.34 -13.50
N LEU A 224 5.02 9.49 -13.62
CA LEU A 224 3.59 9.60 -13.91
C LEU A 224 3.39 9.91 -15.40
N PHE A 225 2.61 9.09 -16.09
CA PHE A 225 2.32 9.22 -17.53
C PHE A 225 0.86 9.56 -17.77
N LYS A 226 0.61 10.49 -18.70
CA LYS A 226 -0.71 10.84 -19.15
C LYS A 226 -0.70 11.44 -20.55
N ASP A 227 -1.47 10.87 -21.47
CA ASP A 227 -1.67 11.38 -22.84
C ASP A 227 -0.32 11.67 -23.55
N GLY A 228 0.61 10.72 -23.51
CA GLY A 228 1.93 10.82 -24.12
C GLY A 228 2.92 11.74 -23.38
N LYS A 229 2.51 12.41 -22.31
CA LYS A 229 3.39 13.21 -21.45
C LYS A 229 3.79 12.41 -20.20
N ASN A 230 4.98 12.68 -19.68
CA ASN A 230 5.39 12.12 -18.41
C ASN A 230 6.03 13.17 -17.48
N THR A 231 6.05 12.88 -16.20
CA THR A 231 6.72 13.67 -15.17
C THR A 231 7.38 12.75 -14.16
N LYS A 232 8.65 13.05 -13.83
CA LYS A 232 9.42 12.33 -12.83
C LYS A 232 9.20 12.97 -11.46
N LEU A 233 8.84 12.16 -10.48
CA LEU A 233 8.46 12.56 -9.12
C LEU A 233 9.38 11.85 -8.13
N SER A 234 10.51 12.46 -7.79
CA SER A 234 11.47 11.87 -6.86
C SER A 234 10.98 11.94 -5.41
N TYR A 235 11.34 10.97 -4.59
CA TYR A 235 11.14 11.06 -3.15
C TYR A 235 12.00 12.18 -2.56
N PRO A 236 11.47 13.00 -1.63
CA PRO A 236 12.25 14.04 -0.96
C PRO A 236 13.11 13.42 0.15
N LEU A 237 14.28 12.90 -0.23
CA LEU A 237 15.19 12.15 0.64
C LEU A 237 16.37 12.96 1.16
N GLU A 238 16.48 14.25 0.85
CA GLU A 238 17.65 15.10 1.11
C GLU A 238 18.00 15.21 2.61
N LYS A 239 17.02 14.95 3.48
CA LYS A 239 17.17 15.02 4.95
C LYS A 239 17.37 13.65 5.62
N PHE A 240 17.45 12.58 4.83
CA PHE A 240 17.53 11.22 5.34
C PHE A 240 18.89 10.59 5.00
N HIS A 241 19.23 9.51 5.70
CA HIS A 241 20.41 8.73 5.38
C HIS A 241 20.36 8.20 3.94
N SER A 242 21.52 8.01 3.31
CA SER A 242 21.64 7.56 1.91
C SER A 242 20.93 6.25 1.59
N ASP A 243 20.78 5.37 2.58
CA ASP A 243 20.12 4.07 2.41
C ASP A 243 18.59 4.14 2.40
N VAL A 244 18.04 5.27 2.88
CA VAL A 244 16.60 5.48 2.89
C VAL A 244 16.09 5.65 1.47
N ALA A 245 15.38 4.66 0.97
CA ALA A 245 14.70 4.67 -0.31
C ALA A 245 13.52 3.68 -0.25
N GLY A 246 12.66 3.70 -1.27
CA GLY A 246 11.74 2.60 -1.49
C GLY A 246 12.51 1.32 -1.82
N ARG A 247 11.86 0.19 -1.58
CA ARG A 247 12.37 -1.13 -1.97
C ARG A 247 11.26 -1.89 -2.68
N SER A 248 11.58 -2.48 -3.82
CA SER A 248 10.66 -3.40 -4.48
C SER A 248 11.32 -4.76 -4.67
N PHE A 249 10.54 -5.81 -4.52
CA PHE A 249 11.04 -7.17 -4.40
C PHE A 249 9.91 -8.18 -4.62
N HIS A 250 10.26 -9.45 -4.82
CA HIS A 250 9.31 -10.55 -4.70
C HIS A 250 8.77 -10.65 -3.27
N ASN A 251 7.46 -10.51 -3.11
CA ASN A 251 6.81 -10.52 -1.79
C ASN A 251 7.18 -11.75 -0.95
N GLY A 252 7.24 -12.93 -1.59
CA GLY A 252 7.57 -14.18 -0.91
C GLY A 252 8.96 -14.19 -0.31
N ARG A 253 9.98 -13.76 -1.07
CA ARG A 253 11.37 -13.69 -0.60
C ARG A 253 11.49 -12.80 0.63
N PHE A 254 10.86 -11.63 0.60
CA PHE A 254 10.84 -10.70 1.73
C PHE A 254 10.17 -11.30 2.98
N ILE A 255 9.02 -11.98 2.81
CA ILE A 255 8.33 -12.65 3.92
C ILE A 255 9.20 -13.77 4.49
N GLN A 256 9.87 -14.57 3.66
CA GLN A 256 10.74 -15.64 4.13
C GLN A 256 11.93 -15.12 4.94
N ARG A 257 12.57 -14.02 4.52
CA ARG A 257 13.64 -13.38 5.31
C ARG A 257 13.13 -12.93 6.68
N MET A 258 11.96 -12.31 6.75
CA MET A 258 11.38 -11.92 8.04
C MET A 258 11.00 -13.12 8.92
N ARG A 259 10.50 -14.22 8.34
CA ARG A 259 10.21 -15.47 9.05
C ARG A 259 11.48 -16.08 9.62
N GLN A 260 12.55 -16.17 8.82
CA GLN A 260 13.86 -16.66 9.23
C GLN A 260 14.42 -15.81 10.37
N LYS A 261 14.32 -14.48 10.25
CA LYS A 261 14.77 -13.56 11.30
C LYS A 261 13.98 -13.74 12.60
N ALA A 262 12.66 -13.92 12.53
CA ALA A 262 11.85 -14.22 13.71
C ALA A 262 12.20 -15.58 14.33
N ALA A 263 12.37 -16.61 13.51
CA ALA A 263 12.72 -17.96 13.97
C ALA A 263 14.15 -18.09 14.53
N SER A 264 15.03 -17.12 14.27
CA SER A 264 16.38 -17.10 14.86
C SER A 264 16.40 -16.81 16.36
N LEU A 265 15.28 -16.35 16.91
CA LEU A 265 15.13 -16.07 18.34
C LEU A 265 14.61 -17.31 19.07
N SER A 266 15.29 -17.76 20.11
CA SER A 266 14.96 -18.99 20.88
C SER A 266 13.59 -18.93 21.57
N ASN A 267 13.07 -17.73 21.81
CA ASN A 267 11.77 -17.47 22.42
C ASN A 267 10.64 -17.21 21.41
N VAL A 268 10.88 -17.48 20.11
CA VAL A 268 9.89 -17.38 19.04
C VAL A 268 9.72 -18.75 18.38
N GLN A 269 8.53 -19.32 18.51
CA GLN A 269 8.16 -20.58 17.85
C GLN A 269 7.32 -20.29 16.62
N LEU A 270 7.74 -20.77 15.44
CA LEU A 270 6.93 -20.77 14.22
C LEU A 270 6.38 -22.16 13.99
N GLU A 271 5.07 -22.29 13.94
CA GLU A 271 4.37 -23.55 13.71
C GLU A 271 3.46 -23.48 12.49
N GLN A 272 3.48 -24.56 11.68
CA GLN A 272 2.56 -24.66 10.54
C GLN A 272 1.21 -25.21 10.97
N GLY A 273 0.18 -24.35 10.92
CA GLY A 273 -1.19 -24.73 11.27
C GLY A 273 -2.19 -23.70 10.79
N THR A 274 -3.41 -24.14 10.56
CA THR A 274 -4.53 -23.28 10.15
C THR A 274 -5.41 -22.96 11.37
N ALA A 275 -5.37 -21.72 11.86
CA ALA A 275 -6.25 -21.27 12.91
C ALA A 275 -7.72 -21.29 12.46
N THR A 276 -8.57 -21.96 13.23
CA THR A 276 -9.99 -22.19 12.91
C THR A 276 -10.93 -21.34 13.72
N SER A 277 -10.64 -21.12 15.01
CA SER A 277 -11.46 -20.31 15.93
C SER A 277 -10.63 -19.72 17.06
N LEU A 278 -11.16 -18.67 17.67
CA LEU A 278 -10.66 -18.14 18.94
C LEU A 278 -11.25 -18.98 20.09
N LEU A 279 -10.45 -19.20 21.12
CA LEU A 279 -10.89 -19.80 22.38
C LEU A 279 -11.29 -18.68 23.33
N GLU A 280 -12.57 -18.59 23.64
CA GLU A 280 -13.14 -17.52 24.46
C GLU A 280 -13.73 -18.09 25.74
N GLU A 281 -13.42 -17.48 26.88
CA GLU A 281 -13.95 -17.80 28.19
C GLU A 281 -14.37 -16.51 28.91
N ASN A 282 -15.60 -16.42 29.30
CA ASN A 282 -16.18 -15.25 30.00
C ASN A 282 -15.92 -13.91 29.28
N GLY A 283 -16.07 -13.88 27.94
CA GLY A 283 -15.86 -12.68 27.14
C GLY A 283 -14.39 -12.28 26.94
N THR A 284 -13.46 -13.14 27.35
CA THR A 284 -12.01 -12.95 27.19
C THR A 284 -11.44 -14.03 26.27
N VAL A 285 -10.69 -13.63 25.25
CA VAL A 285 -9.96 -14.57 24.40
C VAL A 285 -8.74 -15.08 25.15
N LYS A 286 -8.64 -16.42 25.29
CA LYS A 286 -7.58 -17.13 25.97
C LYS A 286 -6.58 -17.81 25.03
N GLY A 287 -6.89 -17.86 23.73
CA GLY A 287 -6.04 -18.52 22.75
C GLY A 287 -6.74 -18.83 21.45
N VAL A 288 -6.22 -19.81 20.73
CA VAL A 288 -6.74 -20.24 19.42
C VAL A 288 -6.82 -21.77 19.32
N GLN A 289 -7.81 -22.22 18.57
CA GLN A 289 -7.86 -23.59 18.05
C GLN A 289 -7.34 -23.56 16.62
N TYR A 290 -6.53 -24.54 16.27
CA TYR A 290 -5.93 -24.66 14.93
C TYR A 290 -5.81 -26.13 14.52
N LYS A 291 -5.69 -26.35 13.20
CA LYS A 291 -5.42 -27.66 12.62
C LYS A 291 -4.01 -27.74 12.10
N THR A 292 -3.28 -28.77 12.47
CA THR A 292 -1.96 -29.06 11.91
C THR A 292 -2.07 -29.47 10.44
N LYS A 293 -0.94 -29.58 9.75
CA LYS A 293 -0.88 -30.09 8.37
C LYS A 293 -1.39 -31.55 8.25
N LEU A 294 -1.30 -32.33 9.34
CA LEU A 294 -1.81 -33.70 9.41
C LEU A 294 -3.32 -33.78 9.71
N GLY A 295 -3.96 -32.62 9.95
CA GLY A 295 -5.40 -32.55 10.26
C GLY A 295 -5.75 -32.67 11.74
N GLU A 296 -4.76 -32.77 12.62
CA GLU A 296 -4.95 -32.81 14.07
C GLU A 296 -5.44 -31.46 14.59
N GLU A 297 -6.44 -31.46 15.45
CA GLU A 297 -6.94 -30.25 16.10
C GLU A 297 -6.19 -30.01 17.43
N LEU A 298 -5.47 -28.90 17.47
CA LEU A 298 -4.70 -28.47 18.63
C LEU A 298 -5.24 -27.14 19.19
N ARG A 299 -4.89 -26.86 20.42
CA ARG A 299 -5.23 -25.61 21.12
C ARG A 299 -3.96 -24.98 21.67
N ALA A 300 -3.81 -23.69 21.45
CA ALA A 300 -2.75 -22.88 22.03
C ALA A 300 -3.35 -21.81 22.92
N TYR A 301 -2.74 -21.58 24.07
CA TYR A 301 -3.21 -20.62 25.08
C TYR A 301 -2.16 -19.55 25.33
N ALA A 302 -2.60 -18.29 25.42
CA ALA A 302 -1.78 -17.14 25.81
C ALA A 302 -2.67 -16.01 26.35
N PRO A 303 -2.16 -15.12 27.20
CA PRO A 303 -2.89 -13.96 27.67
C PRO A 303 -3.23 -12.97 26.54
N LEU A 304 -2.49 -12.97 25.43
CA LEU A 304 -2.75 -12.10 24.26
C LEU A 304 -2.66 -12.90 22.95
N THR A 305 -3.72 -12.79 22.15
CA THR A 305 -3.77 -13.32 20.78
C THR A 305 -3.86 -12.19 19.78
N ILE A 306 -2.90 -12.09 18.83
CA ILE A 306 -2.87 -11.07 17.80
C ILE A 306 -3.12 -11.72 16.44
N VAL A 307 -4.24 -11.33 15.79
CA VAL A 307 -4.68 -11.90 14.53
C VAL A 307 -4.13 -11.07 13.37
N CYS A 308 -3.20 -11.66 12.60
CA CYS A 308 -2.50 -11.11 11.45
C CYS A 308 -2.72 -11.92 10.16
N ASP A 309 -3.83 -12.65 10.04
CA ASP A 309 -4.13 -13.63 8.99
C ASP A 309 -4.55 -13.02 7.62
N GLY A 310 -4.36 -11.70 7.46
CA GLY A 310 -4.38 -11.00 6.18
C GLY A 310 -5.78 -10.65 5.64
N CYS A 311 -5.82 -10.31 4.35
CA CYS A 311 -7.02 -9.76 3.71
C CYS A 311 -8.21 -10.75 3.62
N PHE A 312 -7.95 -12.05 3.72
CA PHE A 312 -8.95 -13.12 3.73
C PHE A 312 -9.23 -13.68 5.13
N SER A 313 -8.92 -12.91 6.18
CA SER A 313 -9.10 -13.31 7.57
C SER A 313 -10.48 -13.92 7.84
N ASN A 314 -10.47 -15.12 8.41
CA ASN A 314 -11.68 -15.78 8.92
C ASN A 314 -11.99 -15.34 10.35
N LEU A 315 -10.97 -15.13 11.18
CA LEU A 315 -11.10 -14.80 12.58
C LEU A 315 -11.60 -13.37 12.83
N ARG A 316 -11.42 -12.46 11.84
CA ARG A 316 -11.86 -11.05 12.00
C ARG A 316 -13.34 -10.91 12.35
N ARG A 317 -14.20 -11.84 11.89
CA ARG A 317 -15.65 -11.75 12.13
C ARG A 317 -16.03 -11.90 13.61
N ALA A 318 -15.20 -12.58 14.39
CA ALA A 318 -15.37 -12.67 15.83
C ALA A 318 -14.94 -11.38 16.56
N LEU A 319 -14.05 -10.59 15.94
CA LEU A 319 -13.41 -9.43 16.57
C LEU A 319 -13.84 -8.07 15.98
N CYS A 320 -14.57 -8.03 14.87
CA CYS A 320 -15.12 -6.79 14.31
C CYS A 320 -16.25 -7.08 13.32
N SER A 321 -17.03 -6.05 13.00
CA SER A 321 -18.05 -6.08 11.95
C SER A 321 -17.46 -5.52 10.66
N PRO A 322 -16.82 -6.34 9.79
CA PRO A 322 -16.08 -5.87 8.66
C PRO A 322 -17.00 -5.38 7.53
N LYS A 323 -16.80 -4.16 7.06
CA LYS A 323 -17.40 -3.64 5.83
C LYS A 323 -16.34 -3.59 4.74
N VAL A 324 -16.24 -4.67 3.99
CA VAL A 324 -15.26 -4.79 2.89
C VAL A 324 -15.88 -4.26 1.60
N ASP A 325 -15.18 -3.32 0.96
CA ASP A 325 -15.47 -2.81 -0.38
C ASP A 325 -14.46 -3.36 -1.39
N VAL A 326 -14.92 -3.69 -2.61
CA VAL A 326 -14.09 -4.21 -3.70
C VAL A 326 -14.36 -3.38 -4.94
N PRO A 327 -13.71 -2.22 -5.10
CA PRO A 327 -13.98 -1.31 -6.22
C PRO A 327 -13.42 -1.81 -7.56
N SER A 328 -12.38 -2.64 -7.55
CA SER A 328 -11.68 -3.13 -8.74
C SER A 328 -10.91 -4.41 -8.45
N CYS A 329 -10.30 -4.95 -9.51
CA CYS A 329 -9.34 -6.06 -9.43
C CYS A 329 -8.03 -5.67 -10.11
N PHE A 330 -6.89 -6.05 -9.54
CA PHE A 330 -5.63 -6.02 -10.25
C PHE A 330 -5.45 -7.27 -11.09
N VAL A 331 -5.01 -7.05 -12.33
CA VAL A 331 -4.49 -8.06 -13.24
C VAL A 331 -2.98 -7.92 -13.26
N GLY A 332 -2.27 -8.95 -12.82
CA GLY A 332 -0.83 -8.97 -12.67
C GLY A 332 -0.15 -9.76 -13.78
N LEU A 333 0.91 -9.19 -14.33
CA LEU A 333 1.84 -9.78 -15.30
C LEU A 333 3.27 -9.58 -14.80
N VAL A 334 4.19 -10.40 -15.29
CA VAL A 334 5.63 -10.23 -15.12
C VAL A 334 6.25 -10.02 -16.50
N LEU A 335 6.96 -8.93 -16.68
CA LEU A 335 7.73 -8.61 -17.87
C LEU A 335 9.19 -8.97 -17.59
N GLU A 336 9.77 -9.85 -18.40
CA GLU A 336 11.16 -10.28 -18.27
C GLU A 336 12.08 -9.39 -19.11
N ASN A 337 13.24 -9.03 -18.56
CA ASN A 337 14.28 -8.22 -19.21
C ASN A 337 13.76 -6.90 -19.81
N CYS A 338 12.70 -6.34 -19.21
CA CYS A 338 12.06 -5.10 -19.63
C CYS A 338 12.83 -3.89 -19.11
N GLN A 339 13.16 -2.94 -20.01
CA GLN A 339 13.77 -1.68 -19.64
C GLN A 339 12.70 -0.62 -19.41
N LEU A 340 12.62 -0.11 -18.18
CA LEU A 340 11.69 0.97 -17.84
C LEU A 340 12.22 2.34 -18.29
N PRO A 341 11.39 3.24 -18.85
CA PRO A 341 11.79 4.59 -19.28
C PRO A 341 12.50 5.42 -18.21
N HIS A 342 12.16 5.20 -16.95
CA HIS A 342 12.80 5.84 -15.81
C HIS A 342 13.32 4.76 -14.84
N PRO A 343 14.59 4.36 -14.93
CA PRO A 343 15.17 3.38 -14.01
C PRO A 343 14.97 3.76 -12.55
N ASN A 344 14.80 2.76 -11.69
CA ASN A 344 14.59 2.93 -10.23
C ASN A 344 13.36 3.77 -9.85
N HIS A 345 12.33 3.83 -10.71
CA HIS A 345 11.07 4.53 -10.43
C HIS A 345 9.88 3.60 -10.69
N GLY A 346 8.87 3.70 -9.83
CA GLY A 346 7.57 3.10 -10.14
C GLY A 346 6.85 3.92 -11.22
N HIS A 347 6.36 3.27 -12.29
CA HIS A 347 5.63 3.93 -13.36
C HIS A 347 4.13 3.82 -13.10
N VAL A 348 3.45 4.95 -13.20
CA VAL A 348 2.00 5.04 -13.05
C VAL A 348 1.43 5.67 -14.32
N ILE A 349 0.71 4.89 -15.09
CA ILE A 349 0.06 5.37 -16.31
C ILE A 349 -1.38 5.70 -15.97
N LEU A 350 -1.77 6.96 -16.14
CA LEU A 350 -3.15 7.39 -16.02
C LEU A 350 -3.90 6.96 -17.27
N ALA A 351 -4.21 5.67 -17.35
CA ALA A 351 -4.91 5.06 -18.47
C ALA A 351 -6.43 5.14 -18.32
N ASN A 352 -7.16 4.77 -19.35
CA ASN A 352 -8.60 4.67 -19.37
C ASN A 352 -9.00 3.19 -19.52
N PRO A 353 -9.85 2.63 -18.62
CA PRO A 353 -10.64 3.28 -17.57
C PRO A 353 -9.90 3.51 -16.25
N SER A 354 -8.76 2.87 -16.01
CA SER A 354 -8.11 2.84 -14.70
C SER A 354 -6.58 2.84 -14.83
N PRO A 355 -5.83 3.20 -13.79
CA PRO A 355 -4.38 3.28 -13.84
C PRO A 355 -3.71 1.92 -14.06
N ILE A 356 -2.54 1.98 -14.72
CA ILE A 356 -1.63 0.86 -14.92
C ILE A 356 -0.32 1.16 -14.20
N LEU A 357 0.23 0.17 -13.52
CA LEU A 357 1.47 0.28 -12.76
C LEU A 357 2.55 -0.62 -13.35
N PHE A 358 3.78 -0.11 -13.41
CA PHE A 358 4.97 -0.92 -13.65
C PHE A 358 6.05 -0.57 -12.62
N TYR A 359 6.68 -1.58 -12.06
CA TYR A 359 7.82 -1.40 -11.14
C TYR A 359 8.71 -2.65 -11.15
N PRO A 360 10.03 -2.50 -10.99
CA PRO A 360 10.91 -3.65 -10.93
C PRO A 360 10.62 -4.49 -9.68
N ILE A 361 10.72 -5.80 -9.75
CA ILE A 361 10.62 -6.72 -8.60
C ILE A 361 11.88 -7.57 -8.42
N SER A 362 12.76 -7.53 -9.42
CA SER A 362 14.10 -8.10 -9.40
C SER A 362 14.98 -7.34 -10.40
N SER A 363 16.23 -7.72 -10.52
CA SER A 363 17.16 -7.15 -11.53
C SER A 363 16.73 -7.43 -12.98
N THR A 364 15.91 -8.45 -13.20
CA THR A 364 15.48 -8.91 -14.53
C THR A 364 13.96 -8.87 -14.76
N GLU A 365 13.17 -8.62 -13.71
CA GLU A 365 11.71 -8.73 -13.79
C GLU A 365 11.02 -7.43 -13.37
N VAL A 366 10.03 -7.04 -14.15
CA VAL A 366 9.15 -5.90 -13.91
C VAL A 366 7.73 -6.39 -13.69
N ARG A 367 7.13 -6.03 -12.57
CA ARG A 367 5.72 -6.25 -12.31
C ARG A 367 4.87 -5.24 -13.07
N CYS A 368 3.89 -5.73 -13.82
CA CYS A 368 2.78 -4.93 -14.31
C CYS A 368 1.52 -5.24 -13.49
N LEU A 369 0.80 -4.20 -13.06
CA LEU A 369 -0.53 -4.31 -12.46
C LEU A 369 -1.51 -3.42 -13.24
N VAL A 370 -2.47 -4.04 -13.91
CA VAL A 370 -3.56 -3.34 -14.59
C VAL A 370 -4.77 -3.33 -13.66
N ASP A 371 -5.24 -2.14 -13.30
CA ASP A 371 -6.48 -2.02 -12.53
C ASP A 371 -7.69 -2.17 -13.47
N VAL A 372 -8.57 -3.12 -13.16
CA VAL A 372 -9.82 -3.37 -13.89
C VAL A 372 -10.99 -3.02 -12.98
N PRO A 373 -11.81 -2.01 -13.32
CA PRO A 373 -12.93 -1.58 -12.48
C PRO A 373 -13.98 -2.67 -12.27
N GLY A 374 -14.56 -2.69 -11.07
CA GLY A 374 -15.62 -3.63 -10.70
C GLY A 374 -15.11 -4.95 -10.15
N GLN A 375 -16.05 -5.82 -9.79
CA GLN A 375 -15.75 -7.13 -9.18
C GLN A 375 -15.66 -8.25 -10.22
N LYS A 376 -16.29 -8.08 -11.38
CA LYS A 376 -16.25 -9.02 -12.49
C LYS A 376 -15.19 -8.56 -13.48
N VAL A 377 -14.22 -9.39 -13.72
CA VAL A 377 -13.16 -9.17 -14.71
C VAL A 377 -13.37 -10.09 -15.91
N PRO A 378 -12.86 -9.74 -17.12
CA PRO A 378 -12.86 -10.65 -18.26
C PRO A 378 -12.26 -12.00 -17.91
N SER A 379 -12.78 -13.06 -18.51
CA SER A 379 -12.32 -14.44 -18.23
C SER A 379 -10.91 -14.67 -18.77
N ILE A 380 -10.04 -15.25 -17.94
CA ILE A 380 -8.71 -15.67 -18.38
C ILE A 380 -8.82 -16.93 -19.23
N ALA A 381 -9.65 -17.89 -18.82
CA ALA A 381 -9.78 -19.20 -19.48
C ALA A 381 -10.36 -19.09 -20.90
N SER A 382 -11.25 -18.13 -21.18
CA SER A 382 -11.78 -17.89 -22.53
C SER A 382 -10.90 -16.99 -23.41
N GLY A 383 -9.78 -16.47 -22.90
CA GLY A 383 -8.92 -15.52 -23.62
C GLY A 383 -9.44 -14.08 -23.64
N GLU A 384 -10.62 -13.79 -23.08
CA GLU A 384 -11.19 -12.44 -23.03
C GLU A 384 -10.25 -11.46 -22.33
N MET A 385 -9.58 -11.89 -21.24
CA MET A 385 -8.63 -11.05 -20.51
C MET A 385 -7.43 -10.71 -21.39
N ALA A 386 -6.84 -11.66 -22.08
CA ALA A 386 -5.72 -11.40 -23.00
C ALA A 386 -6.13 -10.43 -24.11
N ASN A 387 -7.31 -10.61 -24.68
CA ASN A 387 -7.86 -9.69 -25.69
C ASN A 387 -8.06 -8.28 -25.12
N TYR A 388 -8.65 -8.14 -23.93
CA TYR A 388 -8.80 -6.86 -23.24
C TYR A 388 -7.44 -6.16 -23.02
N LEU A 389 -6.44 -6.89 -22.55
CA LEU A 389 -5.09 -6.35 -22.33
C LEU A 389 -4.44 -5.89 -23.64
N LYS A 390 -4.62 -6.62 -24.74
CA LYS A 390 -4.05 -6.26 -26.06
C LYS A 390 -4.79 -5.11 -26.73
N THR A 391 -6.13 -5.06 -26.64
CA THR A 391 -6.95 -4.09 -27.41
C THR A 391 -7.23 -2.80 -26.65
N VAL A 392 -7.36 -2.85 -25.32
CA VAL A 392 -7.73 -1.68 -24.50
C VAL A 392 -6.52 -1.14 -23.74
N VAL A 393 -5.68 -2.00 -23.19
CA VAL A 393 -4.58 -1.60 -22.29
C VAL A 393 -3.31 -1.26 -23.08
N ALA A 394 -2.86 -2.17 -23.94
CA ALA A 394 -1.60 -2.04 -24.68
C ALA A 394 -1.46 -0.72 -25.48
N PRO A 395 -2.50 -0.17 -26.14
CA PRO A 395 -2.38 1.10 -26.86
C PRO A 395 -2.09 2.32 -25.99
N GLN A 396 -2.19 2.20 -24.66
CA GLN A 396 -2.00 3.28 -23.70
C GLN A 396 -0.65 3.20 -22.96
N ILE A 397 0.14 2.18 -23.26
CA ILE A 397 1.44 1.93 -22.62
C ILE A 397 2.55 2.67 -23.38
N PRO A 398 3.59 3.19 -22.69
CA PRO A 398 4.74 3.76 -23.35
C PRO A 398 5.37 2.78 -24.35
N PRO A 399 5.83 3.26 -25.53
CA PRO A 399 6.39 2.40 -26.59
C PRO A 399 7.53 1.50 -26.10
N GLU A 400 8.35 1.98 -25.18
CA GLU A 400 9.50 1.27 -24.64
C GLU A 400 9.13 0.00 -23.86
N ILE A 401 7.89 -0.09 -23.36
CA ILE A 401 7.38 -1.21 -22.57
C ILE A 401 6.47 -2.12 -23.41
N TYR A 402 6.01 -1.64 -24.56
CA TYR A 402 4.93 -2.27 -25.33
C TYR A 402 5.22 -3.73 -25.71
N ASP A 403 6.38 -3.99 -26.32
CA ASP A 403 6.71 -5.34 -26.81
C ASP A 403 6.84 -6.34 -25.64
N SER A 404 7.50 -5.93 -24.54
CA SER A 404 7.63 -6.75 -23.34
C SER A 404 6.26 -7.04 -22.70
N PHE A 405 5.33 -6.07 -22.76
CA PHE A 405 3.97 -6.25 -22.24
C PHE A 405 3.17 -7.24 -23.07
N VAL A 406 3.23 -7.14 -24.40
CA VAL A 406 2.56 -8.09 -25.31
C VAL A 406 3.12 -9.49 -25.14
N ALA A 407 4.44 -9.64 -25.07
CA ALA A 407 5.11 -10.91 -24.83
C ALA A 407 4.66 -11.54 -23.49
N ALA A 408 4.52 -10.75 -22.43
CA ALA A 408 4.02 -11.22 -21.14
C ALA A 408 2.57 -11.71 -21.19
N ILE A 409 1.71 -11.08 -22.01
CA ILE A 409 0.34 -11.57 -22.25
C ILE A 409 0.37 -12.91 -22.96
N ASP A 410 1.19 -13.05 -24.01
CA ASP A 410 1.29 -14.26 -24.83
C ASP A 410 1.87 -15.44 -24.05
N LYS A 411 2.73 -15.19 -23.07
CA LYS A 411 3.22 -16.19 -22.12
C LYS A 411 2.09 -16.79 -21.26
N GLY A 412 0.95 -16.11 -21.12
CA GLY A 412 -0.25 -16.61 -20.47
C GLY A 412 -0.24 -16.63 -18.93
N SER A 413 0.82 -16.14 -18.28
CA SER A 413 0.93 -16.11 -16.82
C SER A 413 0.14 -14.95 -16.20
N ILE A 414 -1.14 -14.83 -16.57
CA ILE A 414 -2.04 -13.77 -16.12
C ILE A 414 -2.65 -14.15 -14.76
N ARG A 415 -2.52 -13.31 -13.76
CA ARG A 415 -3.08 -13.52 -12.42
C ARG A 415 -3.98 -12.35 -12.02
N THR A 416 -5.01 -12.63 -11.22
CA THR A 416 -5.95 -11.60 -10.76
C THR A 416 -6.07 -11.58 -9.24
N MET A 417 -6.28 -10.39 -8.69
CA MET A 417 -6.53 -10.19 -7.28
C MET A 417 -7.57 -9.08 -7.05
N PRO A 418 -8.63 -9.30 -6.26
CA PRO A 418 -9.57 -8.24 -5.90
C PRO A 418 -8.92 -7.19 -5.01
N ASN A 419 -9.08 -5.92 -5.36
CA ASN A 419 -8.59 -4.78 -4.60
C ASN A 419 -9.58 -4.46 -3.48
N ARG A 420 -9.22 -4.84 -2.26
CA ARG A 420 -10.08 -4.71 -1.08
C ARG A 420 -9.79 -3.42 -0.31
N SER A 421 -10.84 -2.78 0.16
CA SER A 421 -10.77 -1.65 1.07
C SER A 421 -11.68 -1.92 2.27
N MET A 422 -11.16 -1.67 3.47
CA MET A 422 -11.90 -1.87 4.73
C MET A 422 -11.34 -0.88 5.76
N PRO A 423 -12.08 0.17 6.12
CA PRO A 423 -11.68 1.04 7.19
C PRO A 423 -11.61 0.27 8.52
N ALA A 424 -10.70 0.68 9.38
CA ALA A 424 -10.56 0.09 10.70
C ALA A 424 -11.81 0.36 11.54
N ALA A 425 -12.47 -0.70 11.97
CA ALA A 425 -13.63 -0.64 12.87
C ALA A 425 -13.32 -1.48 14.11
N PRO A 426 -12.62 -0.90 15.11
CA PRO A 426 -12.20 -1.64 16.28
C PRO A 426 -13.40 -2.04 17.14
N HIS A 427 -13.34 -3.27 17.62
CA HIS A 427 -14.19 -3.78 18.67
C HIS A 427 -13.27 -4.33 19.76
N PRO A 428 -13.01 -3.54 20.83
CA PRO A 428 -12.11 -3.97 21.90
C PRO A 428 -12.60 -5.28 22.50
N THR A 429 -11.72 -6.28 22.49
CA THR A 429 -12.00 -7.61 23.03
C THR A 429 -10.85 -7.99 23.96
N PRO A 430 -11.11 -8.26 25.25
CA PRO A 430 -10.06 -8.68 26.17
C PRO A 430 -9.31 -9.91 25.66
N GLY A 431 -7.98 -9.87 25.73
CA GLY A 431 -7.11 -10.95 25.27
C GLY A 431 -6.91 -11.06 23.76
N ALA A 432 -7.50 -10.19 22.93
CA ALA A 432 -7.34 -10.24 21.48
C ALA A 432 -7.15 -8.88 20.81
N LEU A 433 -6.39 -8.89 19.68
CA LEU A 433 -6.17 -7.72 18.82
C LEU A 433 -6.14 -8.15 17.34
N LEU A 434 -6.76 -7.35 16.45
CA LEU A 434 -6.58 -7.45 15.01
C LEU A 434 -5.47 -6.52 14.52
N MET A 435 -4.63 -6.97 13.58
CA MET A 435 -3.56 -6.18 12.99
C MET A 435 -3.39 -6.46 11.49
N GLY A 436 -2.73 -5.54 10.78
CA GLY A 436 -2.49 -5.64 9.34
C GLY A 436 -3.78 -5.64 8.53
N ASP A 437 -3.80 -6.37 7.42
CA ASP A 437 -4.98 -6.45 6.54
C ASP A 437 -6.17 -7.22 7.14
N ALA A 438 -5.94 -8.00 8.20
CA ALA A 438 -7.02 -8.57 8.98
C ALA A 438 -7.88 -7.48 9.63
N PHE A 439 -7.29 -6.34 9.98
CA PHE A 439 -7.93 -5.21 10.65
C PHE A 439 -8.30 -4.05 9.74
N ASN A 440 -7.40 -3.68 8.80
CA ASN A 440 -7.52 -2.46 8.02
C ASN A 440 -6.91 -2.63 6.64
N MET A 441 -7.73 -2.51 5.60
CA MET A 441 -7.31 -2.60 4.20
C MET A 441 -7.53 -1.28 3.48
N ARG A 442 -6.72 -1.02 2.47
CA ARG A 442 -6.82 0.11 1.54
C ARG A 442 -6.55 -0.34 0.13
N HIS A 443 -7.04 0.42 -0.86
CA HIS A 443 -6.73 0.14 -2.25
C HIS A 443 -5.20 0.08 -2.44
N PRO A 444 -4.65 -0.97 -3.07
CA PRO A 444 -3.20 -1.20 -3.11
C PRO A 444 -2.42 -0.26 -4.04
N LEU A 445 -3.10 0.64 -4.79
CA LEU A 445 -2.51 1.56 -5.77
C LEU A 445 -1.27 2.33 -5.26
N THR A 446 -1.25 2.70 -3.98
CA THR A 446 -0.19 3.53 -3.38
C THR A 446 0.94 2.73 -2.73
N GLY A 447 0.84 1.40 -2.67
CA GLY A 447 1.83 0.56 -1.96
C GLY A 447 1.99 0.86 -0.47
N GLY A 448 1.04 1.57 0.17
CA GLY A 448 1.15 2.03 1.57
C GLY A 448 0.80 0.99 2.64
N GLY A 449 0.41 -0.23 2.25
CA GLY A 449 -0.07 -1.26 3.19
C GLY A 449 0.97 -1.69 4.20
N MET A 450 2.16 -2.03 3.74
CA MET A 450 3.28 -2.45 4.59
C MET A 450 3.75 -1.32 5.52
N THR A 451 3.79 -0.08 5.04
CA THR A 451 4.14 1.10 5.84
C THR A 451 3.20 1.27 7.03
N VAL A 452 1.88 1.09 6.82
CA VAL A 452 0.90 1.14 7.92
C VAL A 452 1.12 -0.01 8.89
N ALA A 453 1.28 -1.24 8.41
CA ALA A 453 1.46 -2.41 9.26
C ALA A 453 2.72 -2.29 10.14
N LEU A 454 3.85 -1.87 9.56
CA LEU A 454 5.10 -1.67 10.31
C LEU A 454 4.99 -0.50 11.32
N SER A 455 4.31 0.59 10.95
CA SER A 455 4.02 1.69 11.88
C SER A 455 3.12 1.26 13.03
N ASP A 456 2.14 0.41 12.77
CA ASP A 456 1.26 -0.18 13.77
C ASP A 456 2.03 -1.05 14.76
N ILE A 457 3.03 -1.82 14.28
CA ILE A 457 3.92 -2.64 15.13
C ILE A 457 4.71 -1.76 16.09
N VAL A 458 5.28 -0.65 15.62
CA VAL A 458 6.00 0.31 16.48
C VAL A 458 5.09 0.85 17.58
N VAL A 459 3.86 1.24 17.25
CA VAL A 459 2.88 1.71 18.23
C VAL A 459 2.56 0.63 19.26
N LEU A 460 2.27 -0.60 18.80
CA LEU A 460 1.93 -1.72 19.68
C LEU A 460 3.10 -2.10 20.57
N ARG A 461 4.32 -2.18 20.02
CA ARG A 461 5.53 -2.44 20.78
C ARG A 461 5.70 -1.48 21.95
N ASN A 462 5.54 -0.16 21.67
CA ASN A 462 5.69 0.87 22.70
C ASN A 462 4.63 0.77 23.80
N LEU A 463 3.41 0.35 23.47
CA LEU A 463 2.36 0.08 24.44
C LEU A 463 2.70 -1.13 25.31
N LEU A 464 3.10 -2.26 24.68
CA LEU A 464 3.37 -3.50 25.38
C LEU A 464 4.64 -3.46 26.24
N LYS A 465 5.64 -2.61 25.90
CA LYS A 465 6.83 -2.41 26.74
C LYS A 465 6.50 -1.93 28.15
N SER A 466 5.44 -1.16 28.31
CA SER A 466 5.00 -0.65 29.60
C SER A 466 4.29 -1.69 30.46
N LEU A 467 3.85 -2.80 29.86
CA LEU A 467 3.11 -3.87 30.52
C LEU A 467 4.05 -5.05 30.80
N ARG A 468 4.45 -5.23 32.05
CA ARG A 468 5.26 -6.38 32.44
C ARG A 468 4.46 -7.68 32.44
N ASN A 469 3.22 -7.62 32.97
CA ASN A 469 2.29 -8.74 33.07
C ASN A 469 1.15 -8.58 32.06
N LEU A 470 0.91 -9.57 31.20
CA LEU A 470 -0.19 -9.60 30.23
C LEU A 470 -1.41 -10.40 30.73
N HIS A 471 -1.36 -11.01 31.91
CA HIS A 471 -2.46 -11.84 32.42
C HIS A 471 -3.66 -11.03 32.93
N ASP A 472 -3.48 -9.76 33.29
CA ASP A 472 -4.60 -8.86 33.57
C ASP A 472 -5.27 -8.43 32.27
N ALA A 473 -6.26 -9.19 31.85
CA ALA A 473 -7.00 -8.97 30.60
C ALA A 473 -7.70 -7.61 30.56
N SER A 474 -8.13 -7.06 31.69
CA SER A 474 -8.80 -5.77 31.77
C SER A 474 -7.82 -4.62 31.51
N SER A 475 -6.70 -4.58 32.25
CA SER A 475 -5.64 -3.61 32.03
C SER A 475 -5.07 -3.71 30.62
N LEU A 476 -4.82 -4.91 30.13
CA LEU A 476 -4.34 -5.16 28.77
C LEU A 476 -5.31 -4.58 27.72
N CYS A 477 -6.63 -4.82 27.89
CA CYS A 477 -7.66 -4.31 26.97
C CYS A 477 -7.63 -2.77 26.91
N ASN A 478 -7.54 -2.10 28.05
CA ASN A 478 -7.44 -0.64 28.12
C ASN A 478 -6.21 -0.08 27.37
N TYR A 479 -5.05 -0.74 27.48
CA TYR A 479 -3.85 -0.36 26.72
C TYR A 479 -4.04 -0.61 25.23
N LEU A 480 -4.65 -1.73 24.84
CA LEU A 480 -4.92 -2.07 23.44
C LEU A 480 -5.94 -1.11 22.80
N GLU A 481 -6.88 -0.55 23.56
CA GLU A 481 -7.76 0.52 23.06
C GLU A 481 -6.96 1.77 22.66
N SER A 482 -5.88 2.09 23.38
CA SER A 482 -5.00 3.20 23.03
C SER A 482 -4.31 2.98 21.68
N PHE A 483 -4.02 1.75 21.29
CA PHE A 483 -3.48 1.40 19.99
C PHE A 483 -4.36 1.91 18.85
N TYR A 484 -5.67 1.76 18.96
CA TYR A 484 -6.63 2.19 17.93
C TYR A 484 -6.64 3.71 17.71
N THR A 485 -6.31 4.49 18.72
CA THR A 485 -6.18 5.95 18.61
C THR A 485 -4.80 6.37 18.13
N LEU A 486 -3.73 5.82 18.71
CA LEU A 486 -2.35 6.24 18.44
C LEU A 486 -1.89 5.91 17.01
N ARG A 487 -2.40 4.85 16.40
CA ARG A 487 -2.10 4.50 15.00
C ARG A 487 -2.75 5.43 13.96
N LYS A 488 -3.86 6.11 14.33
CA LYS A 488 -4.72 6.84 13.38
C LYS A 488 -4.03 7.95 12.59
N PRO A 489 -3.17 8.80 13.14
CA PRO A 489 -2.54 9.86 12.35
C PRO A 489 -1.81 9.33 11.11
N VAL A 490 -1.08 8.23 11.23
CA VAL A 490 -0.37 7.59 10.12
C VAL A 490 -1.32 6.77 9.25
N ALA A 491 -2.04 5.83 9.86
CA ALA A 491 -2.89 4.89 9.14
C ALA A 491 -4.00 5.60 8.36
N SER A 492 -4.71 6.55 8.98
CA SER A 492 -5.80 7.28 8.32
C SER A 492 -5.32 8.20 7.21
N THR A 493 -4.12 8.80 7.35
CA THR A 493 -3.54 9.62 6.27
C THR A 493 -3.26 8.76 5.04
N ILE A 494 -2.59 7.63 5.21
CA ILE A 494 -2.27 6.72 4.10
C ILE A 494 -3.55 6.10 3.51
N ASN A 495 -4.53 5.71 4.33
CA ASN A 495 -5.80 5.17 3.86
C ASN A 495 -6.61 6.20 3.05
N THR A 496 -6.68 7.44 3.56
CA THR A 496 -7.40 8.53 2.88
C THR A 496 -6.74 8.87 1.55
N LEU A 497 -5.40 8.95 1.54
CA LEU A 497 -4.63 9.19 0.32
C LEU A 497 -4.89 8.08 -0.73
N ALA A 498 -4.82 6.81 -0.32
CA ALA A 498 -5.04 5.67 -1.23
C ALA A 498 -6.44 5.71 -1.85
N GLY A 499 -7.48 5.92 -1.04
CA GLY A 499 -8.86 5.99 -1.52
C GLY A 499 -9.15 7.23 -2.37
N ALA A 500 -8.58 8.39 -2.03
CA ALA A 500 -8.75 9.62 -2.79
C ALA A 500 -8.00 9.55 -4.13
N LEU A 501 -6.75 9.08 -4.11
CA LEU A 501 -5.91 8.99 -5.31
C LEU A 501 -6.48 7.99 -6.33
N TYR A 502 -6.98 6.84 -5.87
CA TYR A 502 -7.66 5.89 -6.73
C TYR A 502 -8.84 6.54 -7.47
N LYS A 503 -9.70 7.29 -6.74
CA LYS A 503 -10.86 7.98 -7.33
C LYS A 503 -10.48 9.12 -8.28
N VAL A 504 -9.32 9.77 -8.07
CA VAL A 504 -8.81 10.83 -8.94
C VAL A 504 -8.14 10.25 -10.18
N PHE A 505 -7.41 9.15 -10.06
CA PHE A 505 -6.66 8.55 -11.17
C PHE A 505 -7.53 7.71 -12.10
N SER A 506 -8.63 7.15 -11.62
CA SER A 506 -9.61 6.45 -12.47
C SER A 506 -10.33 7.42 -13.39
N ALA A 507 -10.46 7.05 -14.67
CA ALA A 507 -11.19 7.83 -15.65
C ALA A 507 -12.68 7.91 -15.30
N SER A 508 -13.34 8.97 -15.77
CA SER A 508 -14.75 9.20 -15.50
C SER A 508 -15.39 9.90 -16.72
N PRO A 509 -16.63 9.60 -17.06
CA PRO A 509 -17.37 10.36 -18.07
C PRO A 509 -17.70 11.78 -17.59
N ASP A 510 -17.59 12.08 -16.29
CA ASP A 510 -17.83 13.40 -15.72
C ASP A 510 -16.67 14.36 -16.03
N GLN A 511 -16.95 15.44 -16.73
CA GLN A 511 -15.97 16.44 -17.11
C GLN A 511 -15.24 17.05 -15.90
N ALA A 512 -15.91 17.32 -14.78
CA ALA A 512 -15.29 17.87 -13.59
C ALA A 512 -14.28 16.90 -12.96
N ARG A 513 -14.53 15.59 -13.00
CA ARG A 513 -13.59 14.57 -12.58
C ARG A 513 -12.37 14.46 -13.51
N ASN A 514 -12.59 14.56 -14.82
CA ASN A 514 -11.49 14.58 -15.79
C ASN A 514 -10.61 15.81 -15.60
N GLU A 515 -11.20 16.99 -15.33
CA GLU A 515 -10.44 18.19 -14.99
C GLU A 515 -9.64 18.02 -13.68
N MET A 516 -10.21 17.38 -12.67
CA MET A 516 -9.48 17.06 -11.42
C MET A 516 -8.29 16.12 -11.67
N ARG A 517 -8.48 15.11 -12.53
CA ARG A 517 -7.43 14.17 -12.93
C ARG A 517 -6.30 14.87 -13.69
N GLN A 518 -6.65 15.74 -14.63
CA GLN A 518 -5.69 16.57 -15.35
C GLN A 518 -4.97 17.54 -14.42
N ALA A 519 -5.72 18.23 -13.56
CA ALA A 519 -5.16 19.15 -12.58
C ALA A 519 -4.17 18.46 -11.64
N CYS A 520 -4.42 17.22 -11.24
CA CYS A 520 -3.51 16.44 -10.42
C CYS A 520 -2.18 16.18 -11.14
N PHE A 521 -2.22 15.75 -12.41
CA PHE A 521 -1.03 15.56 -13.23
C PHE A 521 -0.22 16.86 -13.37
N ASP A 522 -0.88 17.95 -13.76
CA ASP A 522 -0.22 19.24 -14.00
C ASP A 522 0.36 19.83 -12.70
N TYR A 523 -0.38 19.75 -11.58
CA TYR A 523 0.06 20.21 -10.26
C TYR A 523 1.34 19.49 -9.82
N LEU A 524 1.38 18.18 -9.96
CA LEU A 524 2.58 17.38 -9.64
C LEU A 524 3.75 17.72 -10.56
N SER A 525 3.48 18.07 -11.82
CA SER A 525 4.48 18.45 -12.81
C SER A 525 5.11 19.81 -12.57
N LEU A 526 4.55 20.67 -11.68
CA LEU A 526 5.12 21.96 -11.30
C LEU A 526 6.44 21.82 -10.52
N GLY A 527 6.71 20.66 -9.93
CA GLY A 527 7.90 20.44 -9.11
C GLY A 527 7.88 21.14 -7.75
N GLY A 528 9.02 21.16 -7.06
CA GLY A 528 9.19 21.84 -5.78
C GLY A 528 8.16 21.41 -4.72
N VAL A 529 7.56 22.34 -4.01
CA VAL A 529 6.57 22.08 -2.94
C VAL A 529 5.34 21.35 -3.48
N PHE A 530 4.93 21.62 -4.73
CA PHE A 530 3.76 21.04 -5.36
C PHE A 530 3.93 19.54 -5.70
N SER A 531 5.15 19.10 -5.86
CA SER A 531 5.53 17.70 -6.04
C SER A 531 5.96 17.05 -4.71
N ASN A 532 6.93 17.67 -4.00
CA ASN A 532 7.56 17.07 -2.83
C ASN A 532 6.57 16.81 -1.67
N GLY A 533 5.59 17.72 -1.47
CA GLY A 533 4.57 17.53 -0.43
C GLY A 533 3.70 16.29 -0.64
N PRO A 534 3.00 16.17 -1.79
CA PRO A 534 2.23 14.96 -2.13
C PRO A 534 3.08 13.69 -2.15
N ILE A 535 4.31 13.76 -2.66
CA ILE A 535 5.21 12.59 -2.70
C ILE A 535 5.70 12.20 -1.30
N ALA A 536 5.95 13.16 -0.40
CA ALA A 536 6.25 12.86 1.00
C ALA A 536 5.09 12.18 1.74
N LEU A 537 3.84 12.53 1.39
CA LEU A 537 2.65 11.84 1.90
C LEU A 537 2.56 10.41 1.34
N LEU A 538 2.74 10.24 0.03
CA LEU A 538 2.65 8.96 -0.67
C LEU A 538 3.72 7.98 -0.19
N SER A 539 4.95 8.47 -0.03
CA SER A 539 6.09 7.69 0.45
C SER A 539 6.06 7.37 1.95
N GLY A 540 5.10 7.92 2.70
CA GLY A 540 5.02 7.75 4.16
C GLY A 540 6.10 8.49 4.95
N LEU A 541 6.88 9.37 4.31
CA LEU A 541 7.90 10.21 4.98
C LEU A 541 7.28 11.33 5.81
N ASN A 542 6.11 11.81 5.41
CA ASN A 542 5.38 12.86 6.14
C ASN A 542 3.87 12.56 6.17
N PRO A 543 3.41 11.52 6.90
CA PRO A 543 2.01 11.09 6.90
C PRO A 543 1.16 11.99 7.82
N ARG A 544 1.11 13.31 7.54
CA ARG A 544 0.35 14.30 8.32
C ARG A 544 -1.02 14.56 7.71
N PRO A 545 -2.13 14.39 8.46
CA PRO A 545 -3.49 14.57 7.95
C PRO A 545 -3.76 15.97 7.39
N LEU A 546 -3.28 17.03 8.05
CA LEU A 546 -3.46 18.40 7.57
C LEU A 546 -2.75 18.65 6.24
N SER A 547 -1.53 18.14 6.07
CA SER A 547 -0.78 18.23 4.83
C SER A 547 -1.52 17.53 3.67
N LEU A 548 -2.11 16.36 3.94
CA LEU A 548 -2.93 15.65 2.97
C LEU A 548 -4.13 16.49 2.50
N VAL A 549 -4.91 17.04 3.43
CA VAL A 549 -6.09 17.85 3.10
C VAL A 549 -5.68 19.11 2.34
N ALA A 550 -4.61 19.80 2.77
CA ALA A 550 -4.11 20.99 2.11
C ALA A 550 -3.71 20.73 0.66
N HIS A 551 -2.90 19.71 0.38
CA HIS A 551 -2.49 19.36 -0.98
C HIS A 551 -3.65 18.86 -1.85
N PHE A 552 -4.58 18.09 -1.27
CA PHE A 552 -5.74 17.61 -2.01
C PHE A 552 -6.63 18.75 -2.52
N PHE A 553 -6.92 19.74 -1.66
CA PHE A 553 -7.67 20.91 -2.07
C PHE A 553 -6.85 21.87 -2.94
N ALA A 554 -5.54 21.97 -2.74
CA ALA A 554 -4.68 22.75 -3.62
C ALA A 554 -4.73 22.24 -5.08
N VAL A 555 -4.76 20.92 -5.30
CA VAL A 555 -4.98 20.34 -6.63
C VAL A 555 -6.34 20.75 -7.19
N ALA A 556 -7.41 20.68 -6.40
CA ALA A 556 -8.75 21.07 -6.85
C ALA A 556 -8.82 22.55 -7.24
N ILE A 557 -8.22 23.43 -6.44
CA ILE A 557 -8.15 24.88 -6.67
C ILE A 557 -7.32 25.19 -7.91
N TYR A 558 -6.19 24.52 -8.07
CA TYR A 558 -5.36 24.63 -9.27
C TYR A 558 -6.18 24.26 -10.53
N GLY A 559 -7.00 23.20 -10.46
CA GLY A 559 -7.90 22.82 -11.53
C GLY A 559 -8.94 23.89 -11.86
N VAL A 560 -9.52 24.53 -10.84
CA VAL A 560 -10.43 25.69 -11.04
C VAL A 560 -9.69 26.85 -11.68
N GLY A 561 -8.48 27.19 -11.21
CA GLY A 561 -7.65 28.24 -11.80
C GLY A 561 -7.38 28.03 -13.28
N ARG A 562 -7.07 26.81 -13.70
CA ARG A 562 -6.90 26.44 -15.12
C ARG A 562 -8.17 26.67 -15.92
N LEU A 563 -9.33 26.30 -15.38
CA LEU A 563 -10.62 26.49 -16.04
C LEU A 563 -11.00 27.96 -16.23
N MET A 564 -10.51 28.86 -15.36
CA MET A 564 -10.80 30.30 -15.45
C MET A 564 -9.92 31.02 -16.47
N LEU A 565 -8.86 30.39 -16.97
CA LEU A 565 -7.96 30.97 -17.97
C LEU A 565 -8.36 30.58 -19.41
N PRO A 566 -8.13 31.45 -20.45
CA PRO A 566 -7.71 32.84 -20.33
C PRO A 566 -8.85 33.79 -19.84
N LEU A 567 -10.12 33.41 -20.04
CA LEU A 567 -11.29 34.15 -19.58
C LEU A 567 -12.33 33.19 -19.02
N PRO A 568 -12.95 33.53 -17.87
CA PRO A 568 -14.02 32.72 -17.31
C PRO A 568 -15.27 32.74 -18.20
N SER A 569 -15.92 31.60 -18.36
CA SER A 569 -17.22 31.48 -18.96
C SER A 569 -18.19 30.81 -17.99
N PRO A 570 -19.51 31.04 -18.10
CA PRO A 570 -20.51 30.43 -17.21
C PRO A 570 -20.37 28.90 -17.15
N LYS A 571 -20.10 28.23 -18.30
CA LYS A 571 -19.87 26.80 -18.38
C LYS A 571 -18.63 26.37 -17.60
N ARG A 572 -17.50 27.09 -17.74
CA ARG A 572 -16.24 26.80 -17.03
C ARG A 572 -16.38 27.04 -15.53
N MET A 573 -17.08 28.11 -15.13
CA MET A 573 -17.40 28.38 -13.71
C MET A 573 -18.23 27.26 -13.10
N TRP A 574 -19.23 26.76 -13.84
CA TRP A 574 -20.06 25.62 -13.41
C TRP A 574 -19.25 24.35 -13.24
N ILE A 575 -18.36 24.03 -14.21
CA ILE A 575 -17.45 22.87 -14.11
C ILE A 575 -16.52 23.04 -12.90
N GLY A 576 -15.98 24.25 -12.65
CA GLY A 576 -15.16 24.55 -11.49
C GLY A 576 -15.91 24.33 -10.16
N ALA A 577 -17.14 24.78 -10.05
CA ALA A 577 -17.99 24.54 -8.88
C ALA A 577 -18.23 23.03 -8.66
N ARG A 578 -18.53 22.28 -9.74
CA ARG A 578 -18.68 20.83 -9.69
C ARG A 578 -17.37 20.12 -9.30
N LEU A 579 -16.21 20.63 -9.73
CA LEU A 579 -14.91 20.09 -9.38
C LEU A 579 -14.68 20.19 -7.88
N ILE A 580 -14.92 21.35 -7.25
CA ILE A 580 -14.80 21.53 -5.80
C ILE A 580 -15.81 20.64 -5.05
N SER A 581 -17.06 20.62 -5.48
CA SER A 581 -18.10 19.74 -4.92
C SER A 581 -17.69 18.26 -5.01
N GLY A 582 -17.16 17.85 -6.17
CA GLY A 582 -16.65 16.51 -6.41
C GLY A 582 -15.44 16.17 -5.51
N ALA A 583 -14.51 17.10 -5.34
CA ALA A 583 -13.37 16.95 -4.42
C ALA A 583 -13.84 16.73 -2.98
N CYS A 584 -14.81 17.53 -2.50
CA CYS A 584 -15.44 17.32 -1.20
C CYS A 584 -16.11 15.96 -1.11
N GLY A 585 -16.85 15.56 -2.15
CA GLY A 585 -17.53 14.25 -2.23
C GLY A 585 -16.58 13.05 -2.26
N ILE A 586 -15.33 13.24 -2.68
CA ILE A 586 -14.29 12.20 -2.65
C ILE A 586 -13.69 12.07 -1.25
N ILE A 587 -13.17 13.16 -0.68
CA ILE A 587 -12.31 13.09 0.51
C ILE A 587 -13.09 13.04 1.83
N LEU A 588 -14.18 13.81 1.96
CA LEU A 588 -14.90 13.93 3.24
C LEU A 588 -15.53 12.61 3.73
N PRO A 589 -16.15 11.77 2.87
CA PRO A 589 -16.66 10.47 3.29
C PRO A 589 -15.54 9.54 3.81
N ILE A 590 -14.36 9.58 3.19
CA ILE A 590 -13.21 8.76 3.60
C ILE A 590 -12.71 9.23 4.98
N ILE A 591 -12.49 10.54 5.16
CA ILE A 591 -12.08 11.12 6.45
C ILE A 591 -13.11 10.81 7.55
N LYS A 592 -14.40 10.88 7.22
CA LYS A 592 -15.47 10.53 8.18
C LYS A 592 -15.39 9.06 8.59
N ALA A 593 -15.16 8.15 7.65
CA ALA A 593 -15.01 6.71 7.92
C ALA A 593 -13.76 6.40 8.74
N GLU A 594 -12.65 7.15 8.54
CA GLU A 594 -11.42 7.00 9.31
C GLU A 594 -11.52 7.58 10.74
N GLY A 595 -12.47 8.45 11.02
CA GLY A 595 -12.67 9.09 12.32
C GLY A 595 -11.93 10.42 12.45
N VAL A 596 -12.67 11.52 12.26
CA VAL A 596 -12.12 12.89 12.23
C VAL A 596 -11.35 13.24 13.50
N ARG A 597 -11.92 12.94 14.68
CA ARG A 597 -11.30 13.30 15.96
C ARG A 597 -9.98 12.57 16.17
N GLN A 598 -9.95 11.27 15.95
CA GLN A 598 -8.75 10.44 16.11
C GLN A 598 -7.66 10.79 15.09
N MET A 599 -8.06 11.18 13.88
CA MET A 599 -7.14 11.52 12.81
C MET A 599 -6.44 12.86 13.05
N PHE A 600 -7.19 13.91 13.42
CA PHE A 600 -6.67 15.29 13.50
C PHE A 600 -6.34 15.73 14.93
N PHE A 601 -7.00 15.17 15.92
CA PHE A 601 -6.89 15.58 17.33
C PHE A 601 -6.71 14.36 18.25
N PRO A 602 -5.74 13.48 18.02
CA PRO A 602 -5.56 12.27 18.81
C PRO A 602 -5.34 12.55 20.30
N ALA A 603 -4.72 13.69 20.62
CA ALA A 603 -4.51 14.09 22.01
C ALA A 603 -5.80 14.40 22.80
N THR A 604 -6.93 14.62 22.11
CA THR A 604 -8.23 14.89 22.74
C THR A 604 -9.07 13.61 22.94
N VAL A 605 -8.60 12.49 22.44
CA VAL A 605 -9.24 11.18 22.63
C VAL A 605 -8.64 10.55 23.88
N PRO A 606 -9.44 9.98 24.78
CA PRO A 606 -8.90 9.23 25.92
C PRO A 606 -7.93 8.15 25.43
N ALA A 607 -6.75 8.13 26.02
CA ALA A 607 -5.76 7.08 25.83
C ALA A 607 -5.18 6.75 27.18
N TYR A 608 -5.19 5.51 27.56
CA TYR A 608 -4.69 5.03 28.86
C TYR A 608 -3.18 5.15 28.98
N TYR A 609 -2.48 5.16 27.84
CA TYR A 609 -1.04 5.36 27.76
C TYR A 609 -0.72 6.56 26.87
N ARG A 610 0.04 7.49 27.43
CA ARG A 610 0.73 8.54 26.66
C ARG A 610 2.22 8.38 26.92
N ALA A 611 3.01 8.23 25.86
CA ALA A 611 4.45 8.24 25.99
C ALA A 611 4.89 9.51 26.75
N PRO A 612 5.86 9.42 27.69
CA PRO A 612 6.49 10.59 28.28
C PRO A 612 6.96 11.52 27.16
N ARG A 613 6.79 12.83 27.34
CA ARG A 613 7.43 13.78 26.43
C ARG A 613 8.94 13.54 26.48
N PRO A 614 9.65 13.57 25.34
CA PRO A 614 11.11 13.63 25.39
C PRO A 614 11.48 14.79 26.31
N ALA A 615 12.40 14.58 27.24
CA ALA A 615 12.99 15.67 27.99
C ALA A 615 13.58 16.66 26.96
N GLU A 616 13.19 17.95 27.06
CA GLU A 616 13.72 19.04 26.25
C GLU A 616 15.20 19.23 26.50
#